data_9108b8e20a4d5b61ad5519638b54c0fb
#
_entry.id   9108b8e20a4d5b61ad5519638b54c0fb
#
_cell.length_a   1.000
_cell.length_b   1.000
_cell.length_c   1.000
_cell.angle_alpha   90.00
_cell.angle_beta   90.00
_cell.angle_gamma   90.00
#
_symmetry.space_group_name_H-M   'P 1'
#
loop_
_entity.id
_entity.type
_entity.pdbx_description
1 polymer ?
#
loop_
_entity_poly.entity_id
_entity_poly.type
_entity_poly.pdbx_seq_one_letter_code
_entity_poly.pdbx_strand_id
1 'polypeptide(L)'
;MRALPDLPDWCWLEHQVAQILTTQEEYGWHFDEKSAWELEQDLRNELEETTAVLRNRHAFVADTEFTPKRNNQTKGYVEGCKFTKIKELNVTSRDHIAWILTTHYGWTPSLISSNGKPVIDESVLKDHGSDIATKFLRCLELKKLLGILCEGVNAWLKLVTTSSRIHHHCSVATNTFRCAHRRPNVSQTPSDLRFRALFTATDGLVMCGADLSGIELRMLAHYLARYDGGRYADILLTGDIHQVNADKIGISRRQVKTVSYAFLYGAGDQKLGISVDPGLSPSKAKKKGKEIRAAYVEAIDGLDQLLKAVKHRGEQGFIKGIDGRKILVDSPHKALNYLLQGSAGIIAKRQMVIANENLPPTAHQLGFIHDELQYEVHKHHSKDLAFLLELSAVMAGEYYSLRCPIAAEAKIGKTWADVH
;
A
#
# COMPACT_ATOMS: atom_id res chain seq x y z
N MET A 1 16.33 -7.25 39.80
CA MET A 1 15.38 -7.48 38.70
C MET A 1 14.65 -8.78 38.96
N ARG A 2 13.34 -8.81 39.07
CA ARG A 2 12.62 -10.10 39.09
C ARG A 2 12.82 -10.72 37.69
N ALA A 3 13.31 -11.98 37.67
CA ALA A 3 13.34 -12.76 36.47
C ALA A 3 11.92 -12.77 35.90
N LEU A 4 11.76 -12.28 34.67
CA LEU A 4 10.50 -12.43 33.97
C LEU A 4 10.25 -13.93 33.76
N PRO A 5 9.02 -14.44 33.95
CA PRO A 5 8.73 -15.85 33.71
C PRO A 5 9.09 -16.21 32.23
N ASP A 6 9.25 -17.50 31.96
CA ASP A 6 9.53 -18.02 30.60
C ASP A 6 8.49 -17.55 29.60
N LEU A 7 8.76 -16.37 29.01
CA LEU A 7 7.93 -15.81 27.96
C LEU A 7 8.20 -16.56 26.67
N PRO A 8 7.17 -16.82 25.87
CA PRO A 8 7.35 -17.37 24.52
C PRO A 8 8.31 -16.52 23.69
N ASP A 9 9.08 -17.14 22.79
CA ASP A 9 10.06 -16.46 21.94
C ASP A 9 9.46 -15.27 21.16
N TRP A 10 8.22 -15.38 20.72
CA TRP A 10 7.54 -14.28 20.03
C TRP A 10 7.32 -13.04 20.92
N CYS A 11 7.23 -13.18 22.23
CA CYS A 11 7.18 -12.03 23.14
C CYS A 11 8.52 -11.29 23.14
N TRP A 12 9.62 -12.04 23.24
CA TRP A 12 10.96 -11.46 23.18
C TRP A 12 11.24 -10.78 21.85
N LEU A 13 10.81 -11.38 20.73
CA LEU A 13 10.88 -10.74 19.41
C LEU A 13 10.19 -9.36 19.42
N GLU A 14 8.96 -9.27 19.91
CA GLU A 14 8.22 -7.99 19.93
C GLU A 14 8.87 -6.95 20.86
N HIS A 15 9.48 -7.36 21.98
CA HIS A 15 10.23 -6.45 22.85
C HIS A 15 11.48 -5.89 22.16
N GLN A 16 12.26 -6.73 21.49
CA GLN A 16 13.44 -6.29 20.73
C GLN A 16 13.02 -5.36 19.57
N VAL A 17 11.97 -5.73 18.84
CA VAL A 17 11.39 -4.90 17.78
C VAL A 17 10.97 -3.53 18.32
N ALA A 18 10.27 -3.47 19.46
CA ALA A 18 9.84 -2.21 20.05
C ALA A 18 11.03 -1.30 20.42
N GLN A 19 12.11 -1.86 20.94
CA GLN A 19 13.33 -1.11 21.25
C GLN A 19 13.98 -0.54 19.98
N ILE A 20 14.12 -1.36 18.94
CA ILE A 20 14.69 -0.92 17.66
C ILE A 20 13.85 0.20 17.03
N LEU A 21 12.52 0.03 17.02
CA LEU A 21 11.61 1.04 16.48
C LEU A 21 11.61 2.35 17.30
N THR A 22 11.83 2.29 18.60
CA THR A 22 12.00 3.50 19.42
C THR A 22 13.27 4.25 19.03
N THR A 23 14.40 3.56 18.88
CA THR A 23 15.66 4.16 18.43
C THR A 23 15.53 4.73 17.01
N GLN A 24 14.82 4.03 16.09
CA GLN A 24 14.51 4.50 14.76
C GLN A 24 13.68 5.81 14.79
N GLU A 25 12.65 5.87 15.64
CA GLU A 25 11.82 7.06 15.79
C GLU A 25 12.60 8.25 16.36
N GLU A 26 13.44 8.00 17.37
CA GLU A 26 14.31 9.03 17.96
C GLU A 26 15.34 9.56 16.97
N TYR A 27 15.89 8.70 16.13
CA TYR A 27 16.86 9.11 15.11
C TYR A 27 16.20 9.87 13.95
N GLY A 28 15.12 9.34 13.39
CA GLY A 28 14.35 9.94 12.29
C GLY A 28 15.08 9.93 10.93
N TRP A 29 14.34 10.28 9.89
CA TRP A 29 14.85 10.38 8.51
C TRP A 29 15.37 11.79 8.24
N HIS A 30 16.53 11.92 7.61
CA HIS A 30 16.95 13.19 7.04
C HIS A 30 16.06 13.53 5.84
N PHE A 31 15.62 14.79 5.76
CA PHE A 31 14.63 15.26 4.79
C PHE A 31 15.11 16.55 4.10
N ASP A 32 15.10 16.54 2.77
CA ASP A 32 15.48 17.68 1.96
C ASP A 32 14.32 18.68 1.83
N GLU A 33 14.28 19.63 2.76
CA GLU A 33 13.25 20.67 2.81
C GLU A 33 13.28 21.57 1.59
N LYS A 34 14.48 21.87 1.05
CA LYS A 34 14.60 22.76 -0.12
C LYS A 34 13.92 22.13 -1.33
N SER A 35 14.30 20.90 -1.67
CA SER A 35 13.68 20.16 -2.78
C SER A 35 12.18 19.93 -2.54
N ALA A 36 11.75 19.80 -1.29
CA ALA A 36 10.34 19.66 -0.95
C ALA A 36 9.54 20.93 -1.26
N TRP A 37 10.07 22.12 -0.97
CA TRP A 37 9.44 23.37 -1.35
C TRP A 37 9.43 23.61 -2.87
N GLU A 38 10.49 23.21 -3.58
CA GLU A 38 10.52 23.24 -5.04
C GLU A 38 9.44 22.31 -5.63
N LEU A 39 9.32 21.09 -5.12
CA LEU A 39 8.28 20.16 -5.54
C LEU A 39 6.87 20.67 -5.23
N GLU A 40 6.66 21.33 -4.09
CA GLU A 40 5.38 21.95 -3.74
C GLU A 40 4.96 22.99 -4.76
N GLN A 41 5.88 23.87 -5.18
CA GLN A 41 5.65 24.89 -6.21
C GLN A 41 5.25 24.24 -7.55
N ASP A 42 5.98 23.20 -7.98
CA ASP A 42 5.69 22.48 -9.22
C ASP A 42 4.27 21.87 -9.20
N LEU A 43 3.91 21.21 -8.08
CA LEU A 43 2.59 20.60 -7.94
C LEU A 43 1.46 21.65 -7.92
N ARG A 44 1.69 22.83 -7.32
CA ARG A 44 0.71 23.92 -7.34
C ARG A 44 0.54 24.49 -8.73
N ASN A 45 1.62 24.76 -9.41
CA ASN A 45 1.59 25.29 -10.77
C ASN A 45 0.80 24.36 -11.69
N GLU A 46 1.09 23.04 -11.64
CA GLU A 46 0.35 22.03 -12.42
C GLU A 46 -1.13 22.00 -12.06
N LEU A 47 -1.48 22.10 -10.77
CA LEU A 47 -2.86 22.12 -10.31
C LEU A 47 -3.60 23.38 -10.80
N GLU A 48 -2.98 24.54 -10.76
CA GLU A 48 -3.53 25.79 -11.24
C GLU A 48 -3.77 25.77 -12.76
N GLU A 49 -2.77 25.34 -13.54
CA GLU A 49 -2.90 25.17 -14.99
C GLU A 49 -4.03 24.22 -15.36
N THR A 50 -4.06 23.04 -14.73
CA THR A 50 -5.12 22.06 -15.00
C THR A 50 -6.49 22.58 -14.58
N THR A 51 -6.58 23.30 -13.46
CA THR A 51 -7.81 23.96 -12.99
C THR A 51 -8.29 25.02 -13.96
N ALA A 52 -7.38 25.85 -14.49
CA ALA A 52 -7.71 26.87 -15.48
C ALA A 52 -8.32 26.25 -16.76
N VAL A 53 -7.73 25.17 -17.26
CA VAL A 53 -8.27 24.43 -18.41
C VAL A 53 -9.68 23.91 -18.14
N LEU A 54 -9.90 23.33 -16.96
CA LEU A 54 -11.22 22.80 -16.57
C LEU A 54 -12.26 23.92 -16.41
N ARG A 55 -11.91 25.05 -15.77
CA ARG A 55 -12.79 26.19 -15.57
C ARG A 55 -13.12 26.94 -16.86
N ASN A 56 -12.19 26.98 -17.80
CA ASN A 56 -12.47 27.53 -19.14
C ASN A 56 -13.52 26.74 -19.91
N ARG A 57 -13.62 25.43 -19.66
CA ARG A 57 -14.66 24.58 -20.26
C ARG A 57 -15.96 24.59 -19.46
N HIS A 58 -15.87 24.62 -18.14
CA HIS A 58 -17.00 24.52 -17.22
C HIS A 58 -16.76 25.43 -16.00
N ALA A 59 -17.14 26.69 -16.09
CA ALA A 59 -16.92 27.65 -15.01
C ALA A 59 -17.80 27.38 -13.78
N PHE A 60 -19.01 26.86 -13.99
CA PHE A 60 -20.04 26.71 -12.96
C PHE A 60 -20.68 25.33 -13.00
N VAL A 61 -21.23 24.93 -11.86
CA VAL A 61 -22.07 23.74 -11.69
C VAL A 61 -23.39 24.13 -11.02
N ALA A 62 -24.47 23.41 -11.33
CA ALA A 62 -25.70 23.53 -10.57
C ALA A 62 -25.53 22.92 -9.18
N ASP A 63 -25.99 23.62 -8.16
CA ASP A 63 -25.92 23.18 -6.76
C ASP A 63 -27.28 22.67 -6.28
N THR A 64 -28.12 23.55 -5.81
CA THR A 64 -29.43 23.21 -5.23
C THR A 64 -30.57 23.91 -5.92
N GLU A 65 -31.61 23.15 -6.22
CA GLU A 65 -32.89 23.74 -6.61
C GLU A 65 -33.66 24.19 -5.38
N PHE A 66 -34.30 25.35 -5.45
CA PHE A 66 -35.18 25.83 -4.40
C PHE A 66 -36.32 26.65 -4.99
N THR A 67 -37.44 26.70 -4.26
CA THR A 67 -38.59 27.52 -4.61
C THR A 67 -38.75 28.59 -3.54
N PRO A 68 -38.56 29.89 -3.86
CA PRO A 68 -38.73 30.97 -2.91
C PRO A 68 -40.14 31.03 -2.38
N LYS A 69 -40.26 31.25 -1.08
CA LYS A 69 -41.53 31.45 -0.41
C LYS A 69 -41.99 32.92 -0.38
N ARG A 70 -41.19 33.83 -0.97
CA ARG A 70 -41.45 35.27 -1.08
C ARG A 70 -40.68 35.85 -2.25
N ASN A 71 -41.21 36.89 -2.89
CA ASN A 71 -40.50 37.67 -3.87
C ASN A 71 -39.27 38.35 -3.25
N ASN A 72 -38.14 38.36 -3.97
CA ASN A 72 -36.92 39.08 -3.58
C ASN A 72 -36.38 39.83 -4.80
N GLN A 73 -36.68 41.09 -4.91
CA GLN A 73 -36.28 41.93 -6.04
C GLN A 73 -34.77 42.07 -6.16
N THR A 74 -34.05 42.18 -5.05
CA THR A 74 -32.58 42.31 -5.03
C THR A 74 -31.88 41.09 -5.60
N LYS A 75 -32.45 39.89 -5.42
CA LYS A 75 -31.92 38.62 -5.91
C LYS A 75 -32.63 38.10 -7.16
N GLY A 76 -33.63 38.84 -7.66
CA GLY A 76 -34.42 38.42 -8.81
C GLY A 76 -35.31 37.20 -8.57
N TYR A 77 -35.63 36.86 -7.29
CA TYR A 77 -36.44 35.68 -6.99
C TYR A 77 -37.94 36.02 -7.03
N VAL A 78 -38.68 35.17 -7.71
CA VAL A 78 -40.14 35.21 -7.80
C VAL A 78 -40.70 34.07 -6.95
N GLU A 79 -41.70 34.39 -6.11
CA GLU A 79 -42.38 33.40 -5.29
C GLU A 79 -43.00 32.30 -6.14
N GLY A 80 -42.85 31.05 -5.69
CA GLY A 80 -43.37 29.86 -6.39
C GLY A 80 -42.59 29.41 -7.64
N CYS A 81 -41.62 30.21 -8.12
CA CYS A 81 -40.80 29.82 -9.25
C CYS A 81 -39.59 28.98 -8.78
N LYS A 82 -39.24 27.97 -9.54
CA LYS A 82 -38.03 27.18 -9.31
C LYS A 82 -36.77 27.94 -9.75
N PHE A 83 -35.80 27.99 -8.87
CA PHE A 83 -34.46 28.52 -9.14
C PHE A 83 -33.40 27.49 -8.84
N THR A 84 -32.35 27.46 -9.65
CA THR A 84 -31.17 26.66 -9.41
C THR A 84 -30.04 27.57 -8.94
N LYS A 85 -29.48 27.30 -7.78
CA LYS A 85 -28.23 27.93 -7.37
C LYS A 85 -27.10 27.37 -8.20
N ILE A 86 -26.20 28.25 -8.63
CA ILE A 86 -24.96 27.86 -9.30
C ILE A 86 -23.78 28.16 -8.38
N LYS A 87 -22.75 27.34 -8.48
CA LYS A 87 -21.47 27.50 -7.80
C LYS A 87 -20.34 27.44 -8.79
N GLU A 88 -19.26 28.16 -8.50
CA GLU A 88 -18.02 28.00 -9.25
C GLU A 88 -17.53 26.54 -9.19
N LEU A 89 -16.98 26.05 -10.27
CA LEU A 89 -16.42 24.71 -10.34
C LEU A 89 -15.28 24.54 -9.31
N ASN A 90 -15.47 23.65 -8.37
CA ASN A 90 -14.41 23.09 -7.53
C ASN A 90 -13.95 21.78 -8.17
N VAL A 91 -12.77 21.79 -8.79
CA VAL A 91 -12.21 20.67 -9.56
C VAL A 91 -11.87 19.44 -8.71
N THR A 92 -11.81 19.59 -7.38
CA THR A 92 -11.56 18.49 -6.43
C THR A 92 -12.82 18.01 -5.71
N SER A 93 -13.97 18.63 -5.98
CA SER A 93 -15.25 18.20 -5.43
C SER A 93 -15.83 17.05 -6.25
N ARG A 94 -15.96 15.87 -5.62
CA ARG A 94 -16.55 14.70 -6.27
C ARG A 94 -17.99 14.93 -6.74
N ASP A 95 -18.77 15.73 -6.02
CA ASP A 95 -20.14 16.10 -6.42
C ASP A 95 -20.13 16.95 -7.68
N HIS A 96 -19.21 17.93 -7.78
CA HIS A 96 -19.07 18.76 -8.97
C HIS A 96 -18.58 17.94 -10.19
N ILE A 97 -17.61 17.06 -9.97
CA ILE A 97 -17.10 16.14 -11.02
C ILE A 97 -18.26 15.26 -11.53
N ALA A 98 -19.00 14.63 -10.63
CA ALA A 98 -20.15 13.80 -11.01
C ALA A 98 -21.19 14.58 -11.81
N TRP A 99 -21.50 15.81 -11.39
CA TRP A 99 -22.45 16.67 -12.09
C TRP A 99 -21.97 17.02 -13.51
N ILE A 100 -20.69 17.40 -13.66
CA ILE A 100 -20.11 17.69 -14.98
C ILE A 100 -20.18 16.46 -15.90
N LEU A 101 -19.73 15.30 -15.41
CA LEU A 101 -19.69 14.08 -16.21
C LEU A 101 -21.09 13.61 -16.62
N THR A 102 -22.08 13.68 -15.71
CA THR A 102 -23.47 13.30 -16.03
C THR A 102 -24.12 14.30 -16.98
N THR A 103 -23.97 15.60 -16.75
CA THR A 103 -24.70 16.63 -17.48
C THR A 103 -24.13 16.88 -18.87
N HIS A 104 -22.80 16.87 -19.01
CA HIS A 104 -22.13 17.28 -20.24
C HIS A 104 -21.47 16.14 -21.04
N TYR A 105 -21.20 15.00 -20.38
CA TYR A 105 -20.47 13.89 -21.01
C TYR A 105 -21.24 12.57 -21.02
N GLY A 106 -22.54 12.59 -20.66
CA GLY A 106 -23.42 11.42 -20.75
C GLY A 106 -23.03 10.27 -19.82
N TRP A 107 -22.22 10.52 -18.82
CA TRP A 107 -21.83 9.50 -17.86
C TRP A 107 -23.00 9.07 -16.98
N THR A 108 -23.20 7.75 -16.86
CA THR A 108 -24.19 7.17 -15.96
C THR A 108 -23.45 6.49 -14.78
N PRO A 109 -23.72 6.92 -13.54
CA PRO A 109 -23.08 6.31 -12.37
C PRO A 109 -23.40 4.82 -12.25
N SER A 110 -22.37 3.98 -12.20
CA SER A 110 -22.49 2.53 -11.96
C SER A 110 -22.59 2.18 -10.47
N LEU A 111 -22.09 3.08 -9.62
CA LEU A 111 -22.07 2.93 -8.16
C LEU A 111 -22.64 4.17 -7.49
N ILE A 112 -23.58 3.92 -6.57
CA ILE A 112 -24.17 4.96 -5.70
C ILE A 112 -23.76 4.66 -4.26
N SER A 113 -23.31 5.69 -3.55
CA SER A 113 -22.95 5.58 -2.13
C SER A 113 -24.21 5.39 -1.25
N SER A 114 -24.03 5.01 0.01
CA SER A 114 -25.11 4.89 1.00
C SER A 114 -25.91 6.19 1.18
N ASN A 115 -25.33 7.34 0.84
CA ASN A 115 -25.95 8.66 0.92
C ASN A 115 -26.65 9.07 -0.39
N GLY A 116 -26.84 8.15 -1.34
CA GLY A 116 -27.53 8.40 -2.60
C GLY A 116 -26.72 9.19 -3.64
N LYS A 117 -25.41 9.42 -3.42
CA LYS A 117 -24.55 10.17 -4.34
C LYS A 117 -23.73 9.25 -5.23
N PRO A 118 -23.46 9.66 -6.50
CA PRO A 118 -22.53 8.95 -7.37
C PRO A 118 -21.15 8.77 -6.70
N VAL A 119 -20.56 7.58 -6.83
CA VAL A 119 -19.20 7.34 -6.39
C VAL A 119 -18.25 7.84 -7.49
N ILE A 120 -17.37 8.75 -7.14
CA ILE A 120 -16.26 9.22 -7.96
C ILE A 120 -14.96 8.82 -7.29
N ASP A 121 -14.23 7.92 -7.89
CA ASP A 121 -12.90 7.50 -7.48
C ASP A 121 -11.97 7.39 -8.70
N GLU A 122 -10.74 6.98 -8.46
CA GLU A 122 -9.73 6.85 -9.51
C GLU A 122 -10.14 5.86 -10.60
N SER A 123 -10.78 4.74 -10.23
CA SER A 123 -11.18 3.71 -11.20
C SER A 123 -12.28 4.23 -12.12
N VAL A 124 -13.27 4.91 -11.56
CA VAL A 124 -14.39 5.52 -12.33
C VAL A 124 -13.86 6.53 -13.34
N LEU A 125 -12.92 7.39 -12.95
CA LEU A 125 -12.37 8.40 -13.85
C LEU A 125 -11.47 7.80 -14.93
N LYS A 126 -10.71 6.75 -14.61
CA LYS A 126 -9.91 5.98 -15.59
C LYS A 126 -10.81 5.24 -16.59
N ASP A 127 -11.86 4.58 -16.11
CA ASP A 127 -12.80 3.82 -16.94
C ASP A 127 -13.60 4.73 -17.89
N HIS A 128 -13.90 5.96 -17.46
CA HIS A 128 -14.54 6.97 -18.32
C HIS A 128 -13.65 7.35 -19.50
N GLY A 129 -12.33 7.42 -19.33
CA GLY A 129 -11.31 7.54 -20.39
C GLY A 129 -11.32 8.84 -21.19
N SER A 130 -12.20 9.80 -20.89
CA SER A 130 -12.24 11.09 -21.60
C SER A 130 -11.15 12.04 -21.10
N ASP A 131 -10.73 12.98 -21.96
CA ASP A 131 -9.78 14.05 -21.60
C ASP A 131 -10.20 14.81 -20.33
N ILE A 132 -11.50 15.10 -20.20
CA ILE A 132 -12.01 15.82 -19.02
C ILE A 132 -11.89 14.99 -17.73
N ALA A 133 -12.21 13.68 -17.79
CA ALA A 133 -12.08 12.78 -16.65
C ALA A 133 -10.63 12.61 -16.24
N THR A 134 -9.71 12.51 -17.19
CA THR A 134 -8.26 12.45 -16.96
C THR A 134 -7.75 13.70 -16.23
N LYS A 135 -8.24 14.90 -16.61
CA LYS A 135 -7.87 16.15 -15.95
C LYS A 135 -8.43 16.26 -14.54
N PHE A 136 -9.68 15.83 -14.30
CA PHE A 136 -10.23 15.74 -12.96
C PHE A 136 -9.45 14.75 -12.08
N LEU A 137 -9.11 13.58 -12.62
CA LEU A 137 -8.28 12.61 -11.93
C LEU A 137 -6.95 13.23 -11.51
N ARG A 138 -6.28 13.93 -12.45
CA ARG A 138 -5.02 14.60 -12.15
C ARG A 138 -5.15 15.67 -11.06
N CYS A 139 -6.22 16.47 -11.05
CA CYS A 139 -6.46 17.42 -9.96
C CYS A 139 -6.64 16.73 -8.60
N LEU A 140 -7.34 15.59 -8.55
CA LEU A 140 -7.50 14.82 -7.31
C LEU A 140 -6.17 14.22 -6.84
N GLU A 141 -5.33 13.72 -7.76
CA GLU A 141 -3.99 13.22 -7.46
C GLU A 141 -3.10 14.35 -6.91
N LEU A 142 -3.02 15.50 -7.60
CA LEU A 142 -2.23 16.65 -7.17
C LEU A 142 -2.67 17.15 -5.79
N LYS A 143 -3.96 17.22 -5.53
CA LYS A 143 -4.49 17.60 -4.20
C LYS A 143 -4.10 16.62 -3.12
N LYS A 144 -4.08 15.31 -3.42
CA LYS A 144 -3.60 14.27 -2.51
C LYS A 144 -2.10 14.42 -2.23
N LEU A 145 -1.30 14.67 -3.27
CA LEU A 145 0.15 14.86 -3.16
C LEU A 145 0.49 16.11 -2.32
N LEU A 146 -0.18 17.25 -2.57
CA LEU A 146 -0.06 18.46 -1.75
C LEU A 146 -0.51 18.21 -0.30
N GLY A 147 -1.54 17.39 -0.11
CA GLY A 147 -1.99 16.96 1.21
C GLY A 147 -0.91 16.23 2.02
N ILE A 148 -0.12 15.38 1.35
CA ILE A 148 1.00 14.65 1.96
C ILE A 148 2.17 15.61 2.23
N LEU A 149 2.49 16.47 1.27
CA LEU A 149 3.70 17.28 1.31
C LEU A 149 3.59 18.50 2.25
N CYS A 150 2.49 19.28 2.15
CA CYS A 150 2.40 20.57 2.84
C CYS A 150 1.04 20.91 3.50
N GLU A 151 -0.11 20.40 2.99
CA GLU A 151 -1.41 20.89 3.43
C GLU A 151 -2.02 20.09 4.59
N GLY A 152 -1.85 18.77 4.62
CA GLY A 152 -2.44 17.89 5.64
C GLY A 152 -1.96 18.18 7.06
N VAL A 153 -2.67 17.65 8.05
CA VAL A 153 -2.26 17.80 9.48
C VAL A 153 -0.92 17.12 9.74
N ASN A 154 -0.67 15.98 9.07
CA ASN A 154 0.59 15.23 9.17
C ASN A 154 1.45 15.40 7.90
N ALA A 155 1.36 16.56 7.23
CA ALA A 155 2.17 16.86 6.07
C ALA A 155 3.67 16.94 6.42
N TRP A 156 4.51 16.48 5.53
CA TRP A 156 5.95 16.34 5.78
C TRP A 156 6.62 17.65 6.14
N LEU A 157 6.33 18.74 5.38
CA LEU A 157 6.86 20.08 5.65
C LEU A 157 6.37 20.70 6.98
N LYS A 158 5.34 20.12 7.61
CA LYS A 158 4.90 20.53 8.96
C LYS A 158 5.52 19.69 10.07
N LEU A 159 6.03 18.51 9.73
CA LEU A 159 6.59 17.56 10.70
C LEU A 159 8.12 17.56 10.73
N VAL A 160 8.76 18.15 9.70
CA VAL A 160 10.21 18.27 9.68
C VAL A 160 10.68 19.16 10.83
N THR A 161 11.71 18.71 11.53
CA THR A 161 12.31 19.42 12.67
C THR A 161 13.37 20.42 12.21
N THR A 162 13.83 21.28 13.12
CA THR A 162 14.95 22.23 12.87
C THR A 162 16.27 21.54 12.53
N SER A 163 16.38 20.24 12.77
CA SER A 163 17.52 19.41 12.37
C SER A 163 17.30 18.71 11.01
N SER A 164 16.32 19.16 10.23
CA SER A 164 15.93 18.58 8.95
C SER A 164 15.61 17.07 9.04
N ARG A 165 14.93 16.65 10.12
CA ARG A 165 14.52 15.27 10.29
C ARG A 165 13.02 15.12 10.46
N ILE A 166 12.49 14.00 9.94
CA ILE A 166 11.11 13.54 10.13
C ILE A 166 11.13 12.30 11.00
N HIS A 167 10.45 12.38 12.15
CA HIS A 167 10.32 11.28 13.10
C HIS A 167 8.96 10.64 12.97
N HIS A 168 8.88 9.52 12.23
CA HIS A 168 7.62 8.81 12.08
C HIS A 168 7.46 7.73 13.15
N HIS A 169 6.25 7.58 13.64
CA HIS A 169 5.94 6.58 14.65
C HIS A 169 5.53 5.25 14.02
N CYS A 170 6.10 4.14 14.51
CA CYS A 170 5.71 2.78 14.17
C CYS A 170 5.01 2.08 15.33
N SER A 171 3.85 1.47 15.07
CA SER A 171 3.14 0.63 16.03
C SER A 171 3.08 -0.81 15.54
N VAL A 172 3.40 -1.76 16.41
CA VAL A 172 3.36 -3.19 16.12
C VAL A 172 1.97 -3.83 16.31
N ALA A 173 0.99 -3.05 16.72
CA ALA A 173 -0.34 -3.52 17.11
C ALA A 173 -1.29 -3.69 15.91
N THR A 174 -0.89 -4.43 14.87
CA THR A 174 -1.79 -4.83 13.79
C THR A 174 -2.11 -6.32 13.85
N ASN A 175 -3.26 -6.72 13.30
CA ASN A 175 -3.71 -8.11 13.34
C ASN A 175 -2.77 -9.08 12.58
N THR A 176 -2.05 -8.57 11.58
CA THR A 176 -1.07 -9.33 10.78
C THR A 176 0.37 -9.08 11.20
N PHE A 177 0.60 -8.47 12.36
CA PHE A 177 1.92 -8.16 12.93
C PHE A 177 2.80 -7.21 12.10
N ARG A 178 2.29 -6.69 10.98
CA ARG A 178 2.94 -5.59 10.26
C ARG A 178 2.91 -4.31 11.09
N CYS A 179 3.87 -3.43 10.88
CA CYS A 179 3.85 -2.13 11.52
C CYS A 179 2.80 -1.22 10.88
N ALA A 180 2.09 -0.47 11.72
CA ALA A 180 1.29 0.66 11.31
C ALA A 180 2.09 1.95 11.52
N HIS A 181 2.06 2.83 10.52
CA HIS A 181 2.84 4.06 10.52
C HIS A 181 1.95 5.28 10.70
N ARG A 182 2.44 6.27 11.44
CA ARG A 182 1.74 7.55 11.66
C ARG A 182 2.72 8.68 11.91
N ARG A 183 2.30 9.89 11.61
CA ARG A 183 2.99 11.16 11.90
C ARG A 183 4.41 11.23 11.31
N PRO A 184 4.60 11.07 10.00
CA PRO A 184 3.62 10.75 8.96
C PRO A 184 3.45 9.25 8.74
N ASN A 185 2.46 8.85 7.92
CA ASN A 185 2.34 7.47 7.47
C ASN A 185 3.26 7.24 6.25
N VAL A 186 4.50 6.88 6.50
CA VAL A 186 5.51 6.65 5.44
C VAL A 186 5.19 5.42 4.56
N SER A 187 4.36 4.48 5.04
CA SER A 187 3.95 3.33 4.21
C SER A 187 2.99 3.71 3.07
N GLN A 188 2.46 4.93 3.09
CA GLN A 188 1.62 5.49 2.04
C GLN A 188 2.36 6.53 1.18
N THR A 189 3.69 6.53 1.21
CA THR A 189 4.51 7.38 0.34
C THR A 189 4.13 7.12 -1.12
N PRO A 190 3.88 8.18 -1.91
CA PRO A 190 3.49 8.04 -3.31
C PRO A 190 4.50 7.22 -4.12
N SER A 191 4.01 6.58 -5.18
CA SER A 191 4.87 5.90 -6.16
C SER A 191 5.70 6.85 -7.03
N ASP A 192 5.38 8.14 -7.02
CA ASP A 192 6.19 9.19 -7.64
C ASP A 192 7.54 9.29 -6.93
N LEU A 193 8.60 8.96 -7.63
CA LEU A 193 9.96 8.90 -7.10
C LEU A 193 10.44 10.23 -6.51
N ARG A 194 9.90 11.37 -6.97
CA ARG A 194 10.23 12.68 -6.41
C ARG A 194 9.95 12.75 -4.91
N PHE A 195 8.89 12.07 -4.43
CA PHE A 195 8.56 12.03 -3.00
C PHE A 195 9.55 11.20 -2.19
N ARG A 196 9.98 10.03 -2.70
CA ARG A 196 11.02 9.24 -2.03
C ARG A 196 12.38 9.91 -2.08
N ALA A 197 12.69 10.64 -3.14
CA ALA A 197 13.94 11.39 -3.27
C ALA A 197 14.12 12.50 -2.22
N LEU A 198 13.04 12.95 -1.57
CA LEU A 198 13.11 13.91 -0.48
C LEU A 198 13.70 13.32 0.82
N PHE A 199 13.67 12.00 0.98
CA PHE A 199 14.32 11.32 2.10
C PHE A 199 15.74 10.94 1.68
N THR A 200 16.72 11.62 2.26
CA THR A 200 18.13 11.54 1.86
C THR A 200 18.99 10.99 2.98
N ALA A 201 20.18 10.52 2.66
CA ALA A 201 21.18 10.27 3.69
C ALA A 201 21.72 11.61 4.25
N THR A 202 22.09 11.61 5.51
CA THR A 202 22.82 12.72 6.13
C THR A 202 24.17 12.93 5.45
N ASP A 203 24.67 14.15 5.43
CA ASP A 203 25.97 14.48 4.84
C ASP A 203 27.10 13.56 5.35
N GLY A 204 27.86 12.99 4.41
CA GLY A 204 28.93 12.03 4.69
C GLY A 204 28.47 10.58 4.82
N LEU A 205 27.17 10.33 4.87
CA LEU A 205 26.56 9.00 4.89
C LEU A 205 25.97 8.63 3.52
N VAL A 206 25.57 7.38 3.36
CA VAL A 206 24.81 6.86 2.23
C VAL A 206 23.63 6.03 2.75
N MET A 207 22.57 5.96 1.98
CA MET A 207 21.45 5.07 2.28
C MET A 207 21.76 3.64 1.85
N CYS A 208 21.25 2.70 2.63
CA CYS A 208 21.24 1.27 2.31
C CYS A 208 19.85 0.73 2.62
N GLY A 209 19.11 0.34 1.58
CA GLY A 209 17.77 -0.25 1.69
C GLY A 209 17.81 -1.71 1.32
N ALA A 210 17.00 -2.54 1.99
CA ALA A 210 16.84 -3.95 1.65
C ALA A 210 15.38 -4.36 1.72
N ASP A 211 14.89 -5.01 0.65
CA ASP A 211 13.53 -5.52 0.51
C ASP A 211 13.52 -7.05 0.47
N LEU A 212 12.57 -7.68 1.16
CA LEU A 212 12.40 -9.13 1.15
C LEU A 212 11.82 -9.59 -0.18
N SER A 213 12.59 -10.38 -0.92
CA SER A 213 12.24 -10.81 -2.27
C SER A 213 10.99 -11.71 -2.29
N GLY A 214 9.85 -11.15 -2.70
CA GLY A 214 8.59 -11.88 -2.90
C GLY A 214 8.11 -12.64 -1.66
N ILE A 215 8.17 -12.04 -0.49
CA ILE A 215 7.95 -12.70 0.80
C ILE A 215 6.60 -13.42 0.89
N GLU A 216 5.51 -12.84 0.39
CA GLU A 216 4.19 -13.49 0.42
C GLU A 216 4.16 -14.77 -0.41
N LEU A 217 4.81 -14.80 -1.58
CA LEU A 217 4.91 -16.00 -2.42
C LEU A 217 5.79 -17.06 -1.76
N ARG A 218 6.86 -16.65 -1.09
CA ARG A 218 7.73 -17.57 -0.32
C ARG A 218 7.00 -18.15 0.90
N MET A 219 6.16 -17.34 1.57
CA MET A 219 5.29 -17.84 2.63
C MET A 219 4.26 -18.83 2.09
N LEU A 220 3.65 -18.54 0.94
CA LEU A 220 2.77 -19.49 0.28
C LEU A 220 3.50 -20.79 -0.05
N ALA A 221 4.68 -20.72 -0.63
CA ALA A 221 5.54 -21.88 -0.94
C ALA A 221 5.87 -22.71 0.30
N HIS A 222 6.20 -22.07 1.43
CA HIS A 222 6.44 -22.74 2.69
C HIS A 222 5.23 -23.58 3.15
N TYR A 223 4.02 -23.01 3.11
CA TYR A 223 2.82 -23.71 3.55
C TYR A 223 2.37 -24.76 2.54
N LEU A 224 2.53 -24.54 1.23
CA LEU A 224 2.22 -25.50 0.17
C LEU A 224 3.13 -26.73 0.21
N ALA A 225 4.39 -26.58 0.63
CA ALA A 225 5.35 -27.70 0.67
C ALA A 225 4.90 -28.93 1.45
N ARG A 226 3.87 -28.81 2.27
CA ARG A 226 3.19 -29.96 2.95
C ARG A 226 2.36 -30.81 1.99
N TYR A 227 1.91 -30.23 0.88
CA TYR A 227 0.94 -30.83 -0.03
C TYR A 227 1.57 -31.15 -1.40
N ASP A 228 2.52 -30.33 -1.86
CA ASP A 228 3.17 -30.45 -3.17
C ASP A 228 4.61 -30.96 -3.10
N GLY A 229 5.12 -31.27 -1.90
CA GLY A 229 6.50 -31.73 -1.70
C GLY A 229 7.56 -30.68 -1.97
N GLY A 230 7.19 -29.38 -2.03
CA GLY A 230 8.13 -28.27 -2.28
C GLY A 230 8.20 -27.81 -3.75
N ARG A 231 7.40 -28.40 -4.64
CA ARG A 231 7.42 -28.10 -6.08
C ARG A 231 7.14 -26.63 -6.39
N TYR A 232 6.21 -25.98 -5.67
CA TYR A 232 5.95 -24.56 -5.86
C TYR A 232 7.17 -23.72 -5.48
N ALA A 233 7.88 -24.07 -4.40
CA ALA A 233 9.12 -23.40 -3.99
C ALA A 233 10.20 -23.54 -5.07
N ASP A 234 10.41 -24.73 -5.61
CA ASP A 234 11.39 -24.97 -6.66
C ASP A 234 11.12 -24.11 -7.90
N ILE A 235 9.87 -24.05 -8.37
CA ILE A 235 9.49 -23.20 -9.51
C ILE A 235 9.68 -21.72 -9.19
N LEU A 236 9.32 -21.27 -7.97
CA LEU A 236 9.48 -19.89 -7.55
C LEU A 236 10.95 -19.45 -7.52
N LEU A 237 11.85 -20.35 -7.14
CA LEU A 237 13.28 -20.05 -6.97
C LEU A 237 14.10 -20.19 -8.26
N THR A 238 13.72 -21.11 -9.14
CA THR A 238 14.52 -21.46 -10.33
C THR A 238 13.88 -21.08 -11.66
N GLY A 239 12.61 -20.68 -11.65
CA GLY A 239 11.83 -20.39 -12.84
C GLY A 239 10.98 -19.12 -12.72
N ASP A 240 9.94 -19.06 -13.53
CA ASP A 240 8.95 -17.97 -13.52
C ASP A 240 7.56 -18.53 -13.13
N ILE A 241 7.26 -18.48 -11.84
CA ILE A 241 6.00 -18.99 -11.30
C ILE A 241 4.77 -18.31 -11.92
N HIS A 242 4.90 -17.03 -12.31
CA HIS A 242 3.80 -16.32 -12.96
C HIS A 242 3.56 -16.82 -14.38
N GLN A 243 4.63 -17.16 -15.12
CA GLN A 243 4.49 -17.75 -16.46
C GLN A 243 3.91 -19.17 -16.38
N VAL A 244 4.43 -20.01 -15.48
CA VAL A 244 3.89 -21.37 -15.27
C VAL A 244 2.41 -21.36 -14.94
N ASN A 245 1.97 -20.46 -14.07
CA ASN A 245 0.56 -20.32 -13.74
C ASN A 245 -0.26 -19.69 -14.89
N ALA A 246 0.34 -18.80 -15.69
CA ALA A 246 -0.31 -18.20 -16.86
C ALA A 246 -0.66 -19.28 -17.91
N ASP A 247 0.29 -20.16 -18.19
CA ASP A 247 0.12 -21.26 -19.15
C ASP A 247 -1.00 -22.23 -18.71
N LYS A 248 -1.09 -22.50 -17.40
CA LYS A 248 -2.14 -23.36 -16.84
C LYS A 248 -3.54 -22.71 -16.83
N ILE A 249 -3.61 -21.42 -16.56
CA ILE A 249 -4.90 -20.69 -16.38
C ILE A 249 -5.42 -20.15 -17.73
N GLY A 250 -4.54 -19.99 -18.73
CA GLY A 250 -4.89 -19.46 -20.05
C GLY A 250 -5.10 -17.94 -20.09
N ILE A 251 -4.36 -17.20 -19.25
CA ILE A 251 -4.33 -15.73 -19.25
C ILE A 251 -2.89 -15.23 -19.30
N SER A 252 -2.68 -13.94 -19.58
CA SER A 252 -1.32 -13.42 -19.71
C SER A 252 -0.54 -13.43 -18.38
N ARG A 253 0.79 -13.56 -18.45
CA ARG A 253 1.69 -13.48 -17.29
C ARG A 253 1.44 -12.23 -16.43
N ARG A 254 1.20 -11.06 -17.08
CA ARG A 254 0.88 -9.82 -16.39
C ARG A 254 -0.42 -9.92 -15.58
N GLN A 255 -1.46 -10.51 -16.19
CA GLN A 255 -2.74 -10.72 -15.50
C GLN A 255 -2.57 -11.69 -14.34
N VAL A 256 -1.83 -12.80 -14.53
CA VAL A 256 -1.56 -13.75 -13.44
C VAL A 256 -0.82 -13.09 -12.29
N LYS A 257 0.19 -12.28 -12.54
CA LYS A 257 0.89 -11.53 -11.48
C LYS A 257 -0.11 -10.71 -10.66
N THR A 258 -1.00 -9.96 -11.33
CA THR A 258 -2.03 -9.16 -10.65
C THR A 258 -3.03 -10.03 -9.88
N VAL A 259 -3.49 -11.13 -10.48
CA VAL A 259 -4.40 -12.10 -9.85
C VAL A 259 -3.75 -12.74 -8.61
N SER A 260 -2.50 -13.16 -8.71
CA SER A 260 -1.76 -13.78 -7.60
C SER A 260 -1.73 -12.86 -6.37
N TYR A 261 -1.28 -11.63 -6.54
CA TYR A 261 -1.25 -10.68 -5.42
C TYR A 261 -2.66 -10.35 -4.92
N ALA A 262 -3.62 -10.09 -5.82
CA ALA A 262 -5.00 -9.84 -5.40
C ALA A 262 -5.59 -11.01 -4.61
N PHE A 263 -5.32 -12.25 -5.03
CA PHE A 263 -5.73 -13.47 -4.35
C PHE A 263 -5.09 -13.59 -2.97
N LEU A 264 -3.77 -13.40 -2.86
CA LEU A 264 -3.02 -13.48 -1.60
C LEU A 264 -3.48 -12.40 -0.60
N TYR A 265 -3.85 -11.22 -1.09
CA TYR A 265 -4.43 -10.16 -0.27
C TYR A 265 -5.93 -10.31 0.00
N GLY A 266 -6.52 -11.45 -0.36
CA GLY A 266 -7.91 -11.78 -0.02
C GLY A 266 -8.96 -11.03 -0.83
N ALA A 267 -8.62 -10.60 -2.06
CA ALA A 267 -9.58 -9.93 -2.94
C ALA A 267 -10.81 -10.79 -3.20
N GLY A 268 -12.00 -10.19 -3.14
CA GLY A 268 -13.25 -10.84 -3.54
C GLY A 268 -13.32 -11.07 -5.06
N ASP A 269 -14.26 -11.93 -5.49
CA ASP A 269 -14.36 -12.33 -6.91
C ASP A 269 -14.55 -11.15 -7.86
N GLN A 270 -15.35 -10.14 -7.48
CA GLN A 270 -15.52 -8.96 -8.32
C GLN A 270 -14.20 -8.25 -8.61
N LYS A 271 -13.35 -8.08 -7.57
CA LYS A 271 -12.04 -7.44 -7.71
C LYS A 271 -11.08 -8.28 -8.55
N LEU A 272 -11.11 -9.61 -8.42
CA LEU A 272 -10.33 -10.51 -9.27
C LEU A 272 -10.76 -10.42 -10.73
N GLY A 273 -12.07 -10.36 -11.02
CA GLY A 273 -12.58 -10.19 -12.38
C GLY A 273 -12.15 -8.88 -13.02
N ILE A 274 -12.27 -7.76 -12.29
CA ILE A 274 -11.82 -6.43 -12.74
C ILE A 274 -10.30 -6.41 -12.98
N SER A 275 -9.52 -7.12 -12.18
CA SER A 275 -8.05 -7.17 -12.36
C SER A 275 -7.62 -7.85 -13.66
N VAL A 276 -8.48 -8.69 -14.23
CA VAL A 276 -8.24 -9.37 -15.53
C VAL A 276 -8.85 -8.59 -16.69
N ASP A 277 -10.04 -8.04 -16.48
CA ASP A 277 -10.76 -7.23 -17.47
C ASP A 277 -11.49 -6.06 -16.79
N PRO A 278 -10.90 -4.86 -16.80
CA PRO A 278 -11.47 -3.68 -16.16
C PRO A 278 -12.80 -3.21 -16.75
N GLY A 279 -13.10 -3.57 -18.01
CA GLY A 279 -14.33 -3.15 -18.73
C GLY A 279 -15.59 -3.93 -18.36
N LEU A 280 -15.51 -4.89 -17.43
CA LEU A 280 -16.66 -5.70 -17.06
C LEU A 280 -17.62 -4.99 -16.10
N SER A 281 -18.94 -5.14 -16.36
CA SER A 281 -19.93 -4.75 -15.37
C SER A 281 -19.76 -5.54 -14.05
N PRO A 282 -20.19 -4.99 -12.89
CA PRO A 282 -19.99 -5.63 -11.58
C PRO A 282 -20.44 -7.11 -11.51
N SER A 283 -21.58 -7.43 -12.13
CA SER A 283 -22.09 -8.81 -12.18
C SER A 283 -21.20 -9.71 -13.04
N LYS A 284 -20.80 -9.26 -14.24
CA LYS A 284 -19.89 -10.00 -15.12
C LYS A 284 -18.50 -10.17 -14.49
N ALA A 285 -17.99 -9.11 -13.85
CA ALA A 285 -16.73 -9.14 -13.13
C ALA A 285 -16.74 -10.17 -12.00
N LYS A 286 -17.82 -10.24 -11.20
CA LYS A 286 -17.97 -11.24 -10.14
C LYS A 286 -17.98 -12.67 -10.70
N LYS A 287 -18.69 -12.89 -11.82
CA LYS A 287 -18.70 -14.21 -12.49
C LYS A 287 -17.31 -14.58 -13.00
N LYS A 288 -16.67 -13.67 -13.73
CA LYS A 288 -15.31 -13.87 -14.26
C LYS A 288 -14.29 -14.11 -13.16
N GLY A 289 -14.37 -13.35 -12.07
CA GLY A 289 -13.47 -13.52 -10.92
C GLY A 289 -13.64 -14.86 -10.21
N LYS A 290 -14.86 -15.40 -10.14
CA LYS A 290 -15.10 -16.74 -9.62
C LYS A 290 -14.46 -17.83 -10.50
N GLU A 291 -14.54 -17.68 -11.84
CA GLU A 291 -13.89 -18.57 -12.79
C GLU A 291 -12.35 -18.51 -12.65
N ILE A 292 -11.78 -17.30 -12.57
CA ILE A 292 -10.35 -17.08 -12.38
C ILE A 292 -9.87 -17.66 -11.05
N ARG A 293 -10.62 -17.44 -9.97
CA ARG A 293 -10.28 -18.01 -8.66
C ARG A 293 -10.22 -19.54 -8.72
N ALA A 294 -11.21 -20.17 -9.34
CA ALA A 294 -11.25 -21.63 -9.48
C ALA A 294 -10.05 -22.13 -10.28
N ALA A 295 -9.79 -21.54 -11.44
CA ALA A 295 -8.64 -21.89 -12.28
C ALA A 295 -7.29 -21.65 -11.57
N TYR A 296 -7.17 -20.57 -10.79
CA TYR A 296 -5.96 -20.28 -10.01
C TYR A 296 -5.71 -21.32 -8.92
N VAL A 297 -6.78 -21.75 -8.21
CA VAL A 297 -6.68 -22.79 -7.18
C VAL A 297 -6.34 -24.14 -7.80
N GLU A 298 -6.92 -24.48 -8.95
CA GLU A 298 -6.64 -25.73 -9.67
C GLU A 298 -5.22 -25.76 -10.26
N ALA A 299 -4.71 -24.61 -10.73
CA ALA A 299 -3.37 -24.52 -11.33
C ALA A 299 -2.23 -24.74 -10.34
N ILE A 300 -2.47 -24.55 -9.03
CA ILE A 300 -1.45 -24.64 -7.98
C ILE A 300 -1.68 -25.88 -7.13
N ASP A 301 -0.80 -26.85 -7.29
CA ASP A 301 -0.90 -28.13 -6.57
C ASP A 301 -0.92 -27.91 -5.06
N GLY A 302 -1.90 -28.52 -4.37
CA GLY A 302 -2.06 -28.42 -2.92
C GLY A 302 -2.74 -27.15 -2.41
N LEU A 303 -3.03 -26.16 -3.26
CA LEU A 303 -3.64 -24.90 -2.81
C LEU A 303 -5.06 -25.09 -2.28
N ASP A 304 -5.86 -25.96 -2.92
CA ASP A 304 -7.20 -26.28 -2.42
C ASP A 304 -7.15 -26.93 -1.03
N GLN A 305 -6.21 -27.85 -0.80
CA GLN A 305 -6.02 -28.51 0.50
C GLN A 305 -5.57 -27.49 1.56
N LEU A 306 -4.64 -26.59 1.23
CA LEU A 306 -4.20 -25.52 2.12
C LEU A 306 -5.36 -24.59 2.49
N LEU A 307 -6.15 -24.15 1.49
CA LEU A 307 -7.33 -23.29 1.71
C LEU A 307 -8.35 -23.93 2.65
N LYS A 308 -8.67 -25.21 2.44
CA LYS A 308 -9.60 -25.97 3.31
C LYS A 308 -9.08 -26.07 4.74
N ALA A 309 -7.79 -26.41 4.89
CA ALA A 309 -7.17 -26.55 6.20
C ALA A 309 -7.13 -25.22 6.97
N VAL A 310 -6.73 -24.13 6.31
CA VAL A 310 -6.63 -22.80 6.94
C VAL A 310 -8.03 -22.23 7.25
N LYS A 311 -9.01 -22.43 6.35
CA LYS A 311 -10.40 -22.02 6.59
C LYS A 311 -11.00 -22.75 7.81
N HIS A 312 -10.85 -24.07 7.88
CA HIS A 312 -11.32 -24.85 9.01
C HIS A 312 -10.73 -24.39 10.35
N ARG A 313 -9.42 -24.06 10.36
CA ARG A 313 -8.79 -23.48 11.56
C ARG A 313 -9.33 -22.08 11.85
N GLY A 314 -9.54 -21.25 10.83
CA GLY A 314 -10.09 -19.90 10.97
C GLY A 314 -11.50 -19.86 11.54
N GLU A 315 -12.30 -20.92 11.37
CA GLU A 315 -13.63 -21.08 11.98
C GLU A 315 -13.57 -21.12 13.52
N GLN A 316 -12.41 -21.43 14.11
CA GLN A 316 -12.16 -21.37 15.55
C GLN A 316 -11.85 -19.95 16.04
N GLY A 317 -11.90 -18.93 15.16
CA GLY A 317 -11.60 -17.53 15.48
C GLY A 317 -10.11 -17.17 15.48
N PHE A 318 -9.20 -18.12 15.27
CA PHE A 318 -7.76 -17.86 15.17
C PHE A 318 -7.03 -18.96 14.38
N ILE A 319 -5.85 -18.59 13.86
CA ILE A 319 -4.86 -19.49 13.27
C ILE A 319 -3.52 -19.30 13.99
N LYS A 320 -2.60 -20.26 13.88
CA LYS A 320 -1.24 -20.13 14.43
C LYS A 320 -0.28 -19.62 13.37
N GLY A 321 0.45 -18.57 13.69
CA GLY A 321 1.61 -18.09 12.93
C GLY A 321 2.78 -19.07 12.96
N ILE A 322 3.85 -18.76 12.21
CA ILE A 322 5.07 -19.60 12.12
C ILE A 322 5.80 -19.75 13.47
N ASP A 323 5.66 -18.78 14.36
CA ASP A 323 6.25 -18.76 15.71
C ASP A 323 5.28 -19.25 16.81
N GLY A 324 4.15 -19.80 16.41
CA GLY A 324 3.16 -20.37 17.32
C GLY A 324 2.18 -19.37 17.94
N ARG A 325 2.36 -18.05 17.74
CA ARG A 325 1.40 -17.04 18.21
C ARG A 325 0.06 -17.15 17.53
N LYS A 326 -1.00 -16.70 18.18
CA LYS A 326 -2.34 -16.68 17.61
C LYS A 326 -2.53 -15.43 16.75
N ILE A 327 -3.03 -15.64 15.52
CA ILE A 327 -3.52 -14.60 14.62
C ILE A 327 -5.04 -14.65 14.67
N LEU A 328 -5.68 -13.57 15.09
CA LEU A 328 -7.16 -13.50 15.17
C LEU A 328 -7.75 -13.48 13.75
N VAL A 329 -8.84 -14.24 13.56
CA VAL A 329 -9.53 -14.36 12.28
C VAL A 329 -10.96 -13.88 12.44
N ASP A 330 -11.25 -12.70 11.90
CA ASP A 330 -12.60 -12.10 11.88
C ASP A 330 -13.51 -12.73 10.81
N SER A 331 -12.90 -13.33 9.78
CA SER A 331 -13.58 -14.00 8.69
C SER A 331 -12.76 -15.16 8.16
N PRO A 332 -13.31 -16.42 8.14
CA PRO A 332 -12.58 -17.58 7.64
C PRO A 332 -12.07 -17.45 6.21
N HIS A 333 -12.72 -16.61 5.37
CA HIS A 333 -12.27 -16.36 4.01
C HIS A 333 -10.96 -15.55 3.92
N LYS A 334 -10.61 -14.82 4.98
CA LYS A 334 -9.36 -14.06 5.08
C LYS A 334 -8.22 -14.82 5.75
N ALA A 335 -8.50 -16.02 6.26
CA ALA A 335 -7.56 -16.77 7.08
C ALA A 335 -6.22 -17.04 6.38
N LEU A 336 -6.24 -17.40 5.08
CA LEU A 336 -5.00 -17.58 4.31
C LEU A 336 -4.22 -16.26 4.21
N ASN A 337 -4.90 -15.15 3.90
CA ASN A 337 -4.27 -13.83 3.83
C ASN A 337 -3.59 -13.47 5.17
N TYR A 338 -4.29 -13.65 6.29
CA TYR A 338 -3.74 -13.38 7.61
C TYR A 338 -2.57 -14.29 7.94
N LEU A 339 -2.61 -15.56 7.55
CA LEU A 339 -1.50 -16.50 7.72
C LEU A 339 -0.25 -16.04 6.97
N LEU A 340 -0.39 -15.70 5.69
CA LEU A 340 0.73 -15.32 4.84
C LEU A 340 1.33 -13.97 5.25
N GLN A 341 0.48 -12.95 5.43
CA GLN A 341 0.93 -11.63 5.86
C GLN A 341 1.52 -11.63 7.27
N GLY A 342 0.88 -12.36 8.21
CA GLY A 342 1.38 -12.48 9.57
C GLY A 342 2.73 -13.19 9.63
N SER A 343 2.88 -14.25 8.86
CA SER A 343 4.18 -14.96 8.76
C SER A 343 5.25 -14.08 8.12
N ALA A 344 4.92 -13.36 7.03
CA ALA A 344 5.83 -12.40 6.41
C ALA A 344 6.28 -11.30 7.41
N GLY A 345 5.34 -10.74 8.19
CA GLY A 345 5.64 -9.75 9.22
C GLY A 345 6.55 -10.28 10.33
N ILE A 346 6.37 -11.54 10.72
CA ILE A 346 7.25 -12.21 11.71
C ILE A 346 8.66 -12.37 11.15
N ILE A 347 8.81 -12.82 9.91
CA ILE A 347 10.11 -12.96 9.23
C ILE A 347 10.82 -11.61 9.12
N ALA A 348 10.13 -10.57 8.63
CA ALA A 348 10.71 -9.24 8.51
C ALA A 348 11.17 -8.66 9.86
N LYS A 349 10.42 -8.88 10.93
CA LYS A 349 10.82 -8.50 12.29
C LYS A 349 12.04 -9.29 12.78
N ARG A 350 12.10 -10.59 12.53
CA ARG A 350 13.25 -11.41 12.89
C ARG A 350 14.49 -10.99 12.11
N GLN A 351 14.38 -10.70 10.81
CA GLN A 351 15.46 -10.13 10.01
C GLN A 351 15.98 -8.83 10.62
N MET A 352 15.08 -7.91 10.98
CA MET A 352 15.45 -6.63 11.60
C MET A 352 16.22 -6.84 12.90
N VAL A 353 15.79 -7.77 13.76
CA VAL A 353 16.48 -8.07 15.04
C VAL A 353 17.86 -8.66 14.78
N ILE A 354 17.99 -9.65 13.89
CA ILE A 354 19.28 -10.27 13.53
C ILE A 354 20.23 -9.22 12.94
N ALA A 355 19.74 -8.35 12.06
CA ALA A 355 20.54 -7.26 11.50
C ALA A 355 21.01 -6.31 12.60
N ASN A 356 20.10 -5.89 13.50
CA ASN A 356 20.41 -4.94 14.57
C ASN A 356 21.49 -5.43 15.56
N GLU A 357 21.55 -6.74 15.80
CA GLU A 357 22.57 -7.34 16.68
C GLU A 357 23.99 -7.26 16.10
N ASN A 358 24.13 -7.03 14.79
CA ASN A 358 25.40 -7.06 14.06
C ASN A 358 25.68 -5.77 13.26
N LEU A 359 24.95 -4.69 13.53
CA LEU A 359 25.10 -3.44 12.80
C LEU A 359 26.52 -2.87 12.87
N PRO A 360 27.08 -2.34 11.77
CA PRO A 360 28.26 -1.50 11.81
C PRO A 360 28.05 -0.28 12.73
N PRO A 361 29.10 0.21 13.41
CA PRO A 361 28.97 1.27 14.42
C PRO A 361 28.31 2.58 13.93
N THR A 362 28.35 2.84 12.62
CA THR A 362 27.80 4.06 12.00
C THR A 362 26.47 3.85 11.32
N ALA A 363 25.87 2.67 11.44
CA ALA A 363 24.60 2.35 10.82
C ALA A 363 23.44 2.79 11.72
N HIS A 364 22.47 3.48 11.13
CA HIS A 364 21.25 3.92 11.80
C HIS A 364 20.05 3.50 10.99
N GLN A 365 19.12 2.78 11.63
CA GLN A 365 17.86 2.43 10.99
C GLN A 365 16.98 3.66 10.85
N LEU A 366 16.49 3.91 9.63
CA LEU A 366 15.63 5.04 9.28
C LEU A 366 14.17 4.60 9.21
N GLY A 367 13.91 3.39 8.71
CA GLY A 367 12.57 2.89 8.52
C GLY A 367 12.47 1.38 8.43
N PHE A 368 11.34 0.88 8.90
CA PHE A 368 10.88 -0.50 8.71
C PHE A 368 9.48 -0.45 8.09
N ILE A 369 9.41 -0.55 6.76
CA ILE A 369 8.19 -0.37 5.99
C ILE A 369 7.75 -1.73 5.43
N HIS A 370 6.83 -2.41 6.12
CA HIS A 370 6.32 -3.75 5.80
C HIS A 370 7.40 -4.83 5.83
N ASP A 371 8.09 -5.05 4.73
CA ASP A 371 9.14 -6.03 4.46
C ASP A 371 10.44 -5.36 3.99
N GLU A 372 10.48 -4.03 4.03
CA GLU A 372 11.61 -3.20 3.62
C GLU A 372 12.30 -2.58 4.86
N LEU A 373 13.61 -2.72 4.94
CA LEU A 373 14.49 -2.08 5.92
C LEU A 373 15.26 -0.96 5.26
N GLN A 374 15.27 0.22 5.88
CA GLN A 374 16.01 1.38 5.40
C GLN A 374 16.98 1.88 6.47
N TYR A 375 18.23 2.08 6.07
CA TYR A 375 19.31 2.55 6.90
C TYR A 375 20.08 3.69 6.25
N GLU A 376 20.79 4.48 7.07
CA GLU A 376 21.93 5.27 6.60
C GLU A 376 23.19 4.78 7.33
N VAL A 377 24.35 4.89 6.66
CA VAL A 377 25.60 4.36 7.13
C VAL A 377 26.78 5.10 6.48
N HIS A 378 27.93 5.13 7.16
CA HIS A 378 29.15 5.67 6.56
C HIS A 378 29.55 4.85 5.31
N LYS A 379 29.93 5.54 4.23
CA LYS A 379 30.21 4.92 2.93
C LYS A 379 31.13 3.71 2.99
N HIS A 380 32.12 3.72 3.89
CA HIS A 380 33.07 2.59 4.05
C HIS A 380 32.40 1.30 4.53
N HIS A 381 31.31 1.39 5.27
CA HIS A 381 30.57 0.25 5.81
C HIS A 381 29.32 -0.12 5.00
N SER A 382 29.07 0.58 3.88
CA SER A 382 27.82 0.40 3.13
C SER A 382 27.67 -1.00 2.52
N LYS A 383 28.78 -1.58 2.02
CA LYS A 383 28.79 -2.94 1.47
C LYS A 383 28.63 -4.01 2.54
N ASP A 384 29.25 -3.80 3.70
CA ASP A 384 29.13 -4.72 4.84
C ASP A 384 27.68 -4.71 5.35
N LEU A 385 27.06 -3.53 5.44
CA LEU A 385 25.65 -3.41 5.81
C LEU A 385 24.74 -4.07 4.78
N ALA A 386 24.94 -3.84 3.47
CA ALA A 386 24.15 -4.46 2.42
C ALA A 386 24.22 -6.00 2.53
N PHE A 387 25.41 -6.56 2.66
CA PHE A 387 25.61 -7.99 2.86
C PHE A 387 24.93 -8.51 4.14
N LEU A 388 25.04 -7.76 5.25
CA LEU A 388 24.38 -8.12 6.52
C LEU A 388 22.86 -8.17 6.36
N LEU A 389 22.26 -7.19 5.67
CA LEU A 389 20.81 -7.13 5.45
C LEU A 389 20.31 -8.32 4.60
N GLU A 390 21.07 -8.72 3.58
CA GLU A 390 20.75 -9.91 2.79
C GLU A 390 20.92 -11.19 3.60
N LEU A 391 22.04 -11.34 4.33
CA LEU A 391 22.31 -12.49 5.16
C LEU A 391 21.29 -12.64 6.30
N SER A 392 20.90 -11.55 6.93
CA SER A 392 19.91 -11.57 8.02
C SER A 392 18.52 -12.06 7.54
N ALA A 393 18.17 -11.84 6.27
CA ALA A 393 16.95 -12.39 5.68
C ALA A 393 17.03 -13.93 5.58
N VAL A 394 18.15 -14.45 5.10
CA VAL A 394 18.39 -15.90 5.05
C VAL A 394 18.31 -16.51 6.45
N MET A 395 19.03 -15.92 7.40
CA MET A 395 19.07 -16.39 8.81
C MET A 395 17.68 -16.33 9.47
N ALA A 396 16.84 -15.33 9.15
CA ALA A 396 15.46 -15.27 9.64
C ALA A 396 14.61 -16.43 9.13
N GLY A 397 14.79 -16.83 7.86
CA GLY A 397 14.13 -18.01 7.28
C GLY A 397 14.58 -19.32 7.94
N GLU A 398 15.87 -19.48 8.17
CA GLU A 398 16.49 -20.65 8.82
C GLU A 398 16.03 -20.76 10.28
N TYR A 399 15.96 -19.63 11.01
CA TYR A 399 15.51 -19.59 12.39
C TYR A 399 14.12 -20.25 12.59
N TYR A 400 13.20 -20.05 11.64
CA TYR A 400 11.88 -20.67 11.66
C TYR A 400 11.80 -21.97 10.84
N SER A 401 12.93 -22.52 10.40
CA SER A 401 13.00 -23.75 9.59
C SER A 401 12.04 -23.73 8.40
N LEU A 402 12.06 -22.62 7.65
CA LEU A 402 11.18 -22.46 6.50
C LEU A 402 11.55 -23.45 5.38
N ARG A 403 10.52 -23.97 4.69
CA ARG A 403 10.67 -24.89 3.56
C ARG A 403 10.91 -24.20 2.23
N CYS A 404 10.89 -22.88 2.23
CA CYS A 404 11.28 -22.03 1.11
C CYS A 404 12.31 -21.03 1.63
N PRO A 405 13.52 -20.96 1.06
CA PRO A 405 14.53 -20.01 1.46
C PRO A 405 14.03 -18.57 1.37
N ILE A 406 14.42 -17.74 2.32
CA ILE A 406 14.17 -16.31 2.29
C ILE A 406 15.38 -15.61 1.70
N ALA A 407 15.15 -14.54 0.95
CA ALA A 407 16.19 -13.69 0.41
C ALA A 407 15.75 -12.23 0.49
N ALA A 408 16.71 -11.32 0.51
CA ALA A 408 16.51 -9.90 0.35
C ALA A 408 17.44 -9.37 -0.75
N GLU A 409 17.07 -8.23 -1.33
CA GLU A 409 17.91 -7.49 -2.26
C GLU A 409 18.26 -6.14 -1.61
N ALA A 410 19.56 -5.90 -1.40
CA ALA A 410 20.06 -4.68 -0.82
C ALA A 410 20.59 -3.72 -1.89
N LYS A 411 20.26 -2.43 -1.77
CA LYS A 411 20.72 -1.36 -2.65
C LYS A 411 21.38 -0.26 -1.85
N ILE A 412 22.36 0.41 -2.45
CA ILE A 412 23.08 1.54 -1.86
C ILE A 412 22.86 2.77 -2.73
N GLY A 413 22.50 3.89 -2.13
CA GLY A 413 22.21 5.13 -2.84
C GLY A 413 22.36 6.38 -1.97
N LYS A 414 21.82 7.49 -2.44
CA LYS A 414 21.82 8.76 -1.70
C LYS A 414 20.45 9.07 -1.10
N THR A 415 19.40 8.56 -1.72
CA THR A 415 18.02 8.84 -1.37
C THR A 415 17.22 7.54 -1.25
N TRP A 416 16.07 7.59 -0.61
CA TRP A 416 15.17 6.44 -0.58
C TRP A 416 14.70 6.01 -1.98
N ALA A 417 14.62 6.95 -2.93
CA ALA A 417 14.29 6.60 -4.32
C ALA A 417 15.34 5.71 -5.00
N ASP A 418 16.60 5.82 -4.59
CA ASP A 418 17.69 5.02 -5.17
C ASP A 418 17.73 3.59 -4.64
N VAL A 419 17.18 3.36 -3.46
CA VAL A 419 17.34 2.11 -2.69
C VAL A 419 16.02 1.34 -2.49
N HIS A 420 14.94 1.84 -3.10
CA HIS A 420 13.61 1.19 -3.07
C HIS A 420 13.38 0.27 -4.27
#